data_972b0ef7e0d775816b5e766828b42a4e
#
_entry.id   972b0ef7e0d775816b5e766828b42a4e
#
_cell.length_a   1.000
_cell.length_b   1.000
_cell.length_c   1.000
_cell.angle_alpha   90.00
_cell.angle_beta   90.00
_cell.angle_gamma   90.00
#
_symmetry.space_group_name_H-M   'P 1'
#
loop_
_entity.id
_entity.type
_entity.pdbx_description
1 polymer ?
#
loop_
_entity_poly.entity_id
_entity_poly.type
_entity_poly.pdbx_seq_one_letter_code
_entity_poly.pdbx_strand_id
1 'polypeptide(L)'
;MSKLVIVGTVAFDAIETPFGKTDKILGGSASYIGFSAAQFDVDSAIVSVVGGDFPQNYLDLFSKRNIDISSIEVIKEGKTFFWSGRYHNDMNSRDTLVTELNVLENFQPIVPNTYKDAKVLVLGNLHPIVQSSVLDQMKNDSTLVILDTMNFWMDHALSDLLDVIKRVDVITINDEEARQLTGEHSLVAAAKKIHTMGPEYVVIKKGEHGALLFNHSNVFSAPGLPLESVFDPTGAGDTFAGGFAGFLAQTENITFENMKKAVIYGSTMASFCVEKFGTDRLESLQPNEIRSRLKAFKELTQFEIELTS
;
A
#
# COMPACT_ATOMS: atom_id res chain seq x y z
N MET A 1 -5.95 -13.60 -16.94
CA MET A 1 -5.58 -12.36 -16.25
C MET A 1 -4.35 -12.60 -15.42
N SER A 2 -3.51 -11.60 -15.27
CA SER A 2 -2.38 -11.67 -14.35
C SER A 2 -2.88 -11.75 -12.91
N LYS A 3 -2.16 -12.49 -12.05
CA LYS A 3 -2.56 -12.72 -10.67
C LYS A 3 -1.79 -11.80 -9.72
N LEU A 4 -2.52 -11.22 -8.78
CA LEU A 4 -2.00 -10.36 -7.71
C LEU A 4 -2.40 -10.93 -6.34
N VAL A 5 -1.43 -11.17 -5.47
CA VAL A 5 -1.68 -11.54 -4.07
C VAL A 5 -1.44 -10.34 -3.17
N ILE A 6 -2.38 -10.08 -2.29
CA ILE A 6 -2.32 -9.01 -1.31
C ILE A 6 -2.35 -9.64 0.07
N VAL A 7 -1.29 -9.48 0.83
CA VAL A 7 -1.20 -9.96 2.20
C VAL A 7 -1.14 -8.76 3.14
N GLY A 8 -2.10 -8.64 4.03
CA GLY A 8 -2.21 -7.47 4.91
C GLY A 8 -3.40 -7.58 5.87
N THR A 9 -3.66 -6.54 6.62
CA THR A 9 -4.78 -6.49 7.54
C THR A 9 -6.09 -6.18 6.84
N VAL A 10 -7.15 -6.88 7.19
CA VAL A 10 -8.55 -6.46 7.05
C VAL A 10 -9.02 -6.14 8.46
N ALA A 11 -9.47 -4.92 8.70
CA ALA A 11 -9.53 -4.37 10.05
C ALA A 11 -10.72 -3.43 10.26
N PHE A 12 -10.88 -3.00 11.50
CA PHE A 12 -11.65 -1.82 11.84
C PHE A 12 -10.70 -0.65 12.15
N ASP A 13 -11.01 0.52 11.62
CA ASP A 13 -10.36 1.76 11.97
C ASP A 13 -11.35 2.73 12.63
N ALA A 14 -10.88 3.51 13.62
CA ALA A 14 -11.58 4.67 14.16
C ALA A 14 -10.68 5.89 14.04
N ILE A 15 -11.12 6.85 13.26
CA ILE A 15 -10.29 7.95 12.78
C ILE A 15 -10.87 9.28 13.27
N GLU A 16 -10.00 10.12 13.83
CA GLU A 16 -10.31 11.49 14.21
C GLU A 16 -9.39 12.44 13.44
N THR A 17 -9.99 13.41 12.75
CA THR A 17 -9.29 14.48 12.02
C THR A 17 -9.92 15.82 12.34
N PRO A 18 -9.32 16.96 11.97
CA PRO A 18 -9.96 18.27 12.10
C PRO A 18 -11.31 18.38 11.35
N PHE A 19 -11.57 17.50 10.39
CA PHE A 19 -12.80 17.49 9.58
C PHE A 19 -13.90 16.59 10.15
N GLY A 20 -13.62 15.78 11.16
CA GLY A 20 -14.61 14.91 11.79
C GLY A 20 -14.02 13.69 12.47
N LYS A 21 -14.93 12.80 12.87
CA LYS A 21 -14.61 11.56 13.57
C LYS A 21 -15.48 10.42 13.08
N THR A 22 -14.87 9.25 12.97
CA THR A 22 -15.58 7.99 12.68
C THR A 22 -15.56 7.09 13.91
N ASP A 23 -16.56 6.22 14.00
CA ASP A 23 -16.48 5.02 14.81
C ASP A 23 -15.78 3.89 14.02
N LYS A 24 -16.03 2.62 14.36
CA LYS A 24 -15.47 1.48 13.64
C LYS A 24 -15.96 1.44 12.20
N ILE A 25 -15.04 1.73 11.26
CA ILE A 25 -15.26 1.62 9.81
C ILE A 25 -14.33 0.57 9.22
N LEU A 26 -14.60 0.16 7.99
CA LEU A 26 -13.70 -0.73 7.24
C LEU A 26 -12.35 -0.06 7.03
N GLY A 27 -11.30 -0.75 7.45
CA GLY A 27 -9.91 -0.33 7.35
C GLY A 27 -8.96 -1.49 7.13
N GLY A 28 -7.68 -1.25 7.42
CA GLY A 28 -6.62 -2.22 7.26
C GLY A 28 -5.94 -2.20 5.90
N SER A 29 -4.63 -2.46 5.89
CA SER A 29 -3.77 -2.32 4.71
C SER A 29 -4.27 -3.10 3.49
N ALA A 30 -4.68 -4.38 3.66
CA ALA A 30 -5.18 -5.19 2.55
C ALA A 30 -6.50 -4.66 1.98
N SER A 31 -7.33 -3.99 2.77
CA SER A 31 -8.58 -3.39 2.30
C SER A 31 -8.29 -2.24 1.31
N TYR A 32 -7.43 -1.30 1.71
CA TYR A 32 -7.05 -0.17 0.86
C TYR A 32 -6.29 -0.62 -0.39
N ILE A 33 -5.31 -1.52 -0.24
CA ILE A 33 -4.57 -2.11 -1.36
C ILE A 33 -5.54 -2.80 -2.33
N GLY A 34 -6.45 -3.63 -1.80
CA GLY A 34 -7.41 -4.40 -2.59
C GLY A 34 -8.36 -3.52 -3.40
N PHE A 35 -9.01 -2.53 -2.77
CA PHE A 35 -9.91 -1.62 -3.49
C PHE A 35 -9.19 -0.77 -4.54
N SER A 36 -7.96 -0.39 -4.28
CA SER A 36 -7.14 0.34 -5.24
C SER A 36 -6.74 -0.55 -6.43
N ALA A 37 -6.26 -1.75 -6.17
CA ALA A 37 -5.85 -2.72 -7.18
C ALA A 37 -7.03 -3.21 -8.04
N ALA A 38 -8.24 -3.29 -7.47
CA ALA A 38 -9.47 -3.69 -8.19
C ALA A 38 -9.89 -2.71 -9.30
N GLN A 39 -9.25 -1.54 -9.42
CA GLN A 39 -9.46 -0.62 -10.53
C GLN A 39 -8.70 -1.03 -11.80
N PHE A 40 -7.90 -2.09 -11.73
CA PHE A 40 -7.13 -2.66 -12.83
C PHE A 40 -7.71 -4.03 -13.21
N ASP A 41 -7.48 -4.45 -14.45
CA ASP A 41 -7.95 -5.74 -14.94
C ASP A 41 -6.99 -6.86 -14.50
N VAL A 42 -7.05 -7.22 -13.21
CA VAL A 42 -6.19 -8.23 -12.57
C VAL A 42 -7.01 -9.19 -11.72
N ASP A 43 -6.57 -10.44 -11.65
CA ASP A 43 -7.13 -11.48 -10.78
C ASP A 43 -6.46 -11.36 -9.41
N SER A 44 -7.15 -10.78 -8.43
CA SER A 44 -6.56 -10.45 -7.12
C SER A 44 -7.16 -11.28 -5.99
N ALA A 45 -6.30 -11.65 -5.03
CA ALA A 45 -6.71 -12.32 -3.80
C ALA A 45 -6.17 -11.61 -2.57
N ILE A 46 -6.97 -11.55 -1.50
CA ILE A 46 -6.56 -11.08 -0.18
C ILE A 46 -6.32 -12.27 0.74
N VAL A 47 -5.15 -12.27 1.38
CA VAL A 47 -4.78 -13.19 2.47
C VAL A 47 -4.75 -12.39 3.76
N SER A 48 -5.68 -12.69 4.66
CA SER A 48 -5.89 -11.94 5.91
C SER A 48 -6.63 -12.77 6.95
N VAL A 49 -6.92 -12.19 8.12
CA VAL A 49 -7.74 -12.79 9.17
C VAL A 49 -8.66 -11.73 9.78
N VAL A 50 -9.89 -12.15 10.08
CA VAL A 50 -10.88 -11.32 10.79
C VAL A 50 -11.56 -12.13 11.90
N GLY A 51 -12.13 -11.44 12.88
CA GLY A 51 -12.93 -12.06 13.92
C GLY A 51 -14.37 -12.33 13.46
N GLY A 52 -15.12 -13.05 14.29
CA GLY A 52 -16.56 -13.28 14.09
C GLY A 52 -17.42 -12.02 14.23
N ASP A 53 -16.85 -10.92 14.70
CA ASP A 53 -17.48 -9.60 14.80
C ASP A 53 -17.39 -8.81 13.49
N PHE A 54 -16.69 -9.34 12.46
CA PHE A 54 -16.53 -8.64 11.18
C PHE A 54 -17.79 -8.77 10.33
N PRO A 55 -18.41 -7.66 9.89
CA PRO A 55 -19.68 -7.70 9.18
C PRO A 55 -19.56 -8.35 7.79
N GLN A 56 -20.50 -9.23 7.45
CA GLN A 56 -20.53 -9.91 6.14
C GLN A 56 -20.63 -8.92 4.98
N ASN A 57 -21.34 -7.81 5.14
CA ASN A 57 -21.46 -6.80 4.11
C ASN A 57 -20.11 -6.17 3.70
N TYR A 58 -19.12 -6.12 4.61
CA TYR A 58 -17.77 -5.68 4.26
C TYR A 58 -17.02 -6.75 3.44
N LEU A 59 -17.18 -8.03 3.75
CA LEU A 59 -16.65 -9.11 2.90
C LEU A 59 -17.31 -9.10 1.51
N ASP A 60 -18.60 -8.80 1.44
CA ASP A 60 -19.32 -8.69 0.18
C ASP A 60 -18.82 -7.53 -0.71
N LEU A 61 -18.29 -6.45 -0.11
CA LEU A 61 -17.69 -5.34 -0.86
C LEU A 61 -16.46 -5.78 -1.67
N PHE A 62 -15.61 -6.63 -1.09
CA PHE A 62 -14.46 -7.20 -1.81
C PHE A 62 -14.92 -8.10 -2.96
N SER A 63 -15.86 -9.00 -2.69
CA SER A 63 -16.39 -9.93 -3.70
C SER A 63 -17.07 -9.21 -4.87
N LYS A 64 -17.79 -8.12 -4.61
CA LYS A 64 -18.39 -7.26 -5.65
C LYS A 64 -17.36 -6.58 -6.56
N ARG A 65 -16.11 -6.51 -6.13
CA ARG A 65 -14.97 -5.98 -6.87
C ARG A 65 -14.10 -7.07 -7.50
N ASN A 66 -14.60 -8.30 -7.56
CA ASN A 66 -13.88 -9.47 -8.08
C ASN A 66 -12.57 -9.76 -7.34
N ILE A 67 -12.48 -9.40 -6.05
CA ILE A 67 -11.36 -9.75 -5.18
C ILE A 67 -11.68 -11.11 -4.55
N ASP A 68 -10.81 -12.10 -4.72
CA ASP A 68 -10.91 -13.39 -4.06
C ASP A 68 -10.64 -13.25 -2.55
N ILE A 69 -11.63 -13.55 -1.74
CA ILE A 69 -11.59 -13.50 -0.28
C ILE A 69 -11.53 -14.88 0.36
N SER A 70 -11.36 -15.94 -0.42
CA SER A 70 -11.34 -17.32 0.08
C SER A 70 -10.23 -17.60 1.09
N SER A 71 -9.22 -16.73 1.15
CA SER A 71 -8.11 -16.76 2.11
C SER A 71 -8.18 -15.67 3.18
N ILE A 72 -9.34 -15.07 3.36
CA ILE A 72 -9.64 -14.32 4.59
C ILE A 72 -10.20 -15.31 5.61
N GLU A 73 -9.36 -15.65 6.60
CA GLU A 73 -9.77 -16.55 7.68
C GLU A 73 -10.74 -15.84 8.64
N VAL A 74 -11.83 -16.51 9.03
CA VAL A 74 -12.79 -15.98 10.01
C VAL A 74 -12.72 -16.77 11.31
N ILE A 75 -12.18 -16.18 12.36
CA ILE A 75 -12.08 -16.75 13.70
C ILE A 75 -13.36 -16.40 14.48
N LYS A 76 -14.34 -17.31 14.51
CA LYS A 76 -15.70 -17.06 15.02
C LYS A 76 -15.75 -16.49 16.43
N GLU A 77 -14.90 -16.99 17.34
CA GLU A 77 -14.86 -16.58 18.76
C GLU A 77 -13.86 -15.42 18.99
N GLY A 78 -13.21 -14.92 17.94
CA GLY A 78 -12.24 -13.85 18.02
C GLY A 78 -12.84 -12.49 17.65
N LYS A 79 -12.11 -11.43 17.99
CA LYS A 79 -12.38 -10.06 17.53
C LYS A 79 -11.43 -9.69 16.41
N THR A 80 -11.91 -8.87 15.49
CA THR A 80 -11.12 -8.31 14.39
C THR A 80 -10.09 -7.31 14.92
N PHE A 81 -8.93 -7.23 14.29
CA PHE A 81 -7.93 -6.19 14.53
C PHE A 81 -8.58 -4.79 14.51
N PHE A 82 -8.24 -3.97 15.49
CA PHE A 82 -8.78 -2.63 15.62
C PHE A 82 -7.65 -1.62 15.84
N TRP A 83 -7.68 -0.55 15.06
CA TRP A 83 -6.81 0.59 15.22
C TRP A 83 -7.62 1.88 15.38
N SER A 84 -7.14 2.78 16.24
CA SER A 84 -7.69 4.12 16.37
C SER A 84 -6.58 5.15 16.38
N GLY A 85 -6.76 6.21 15.59
CA GLY A 85 -5.80 7.30 15.49
C GLY A 85 -6.43 8.67 15.37
N ARG A 86 -5.65 9.68 15.78
CA ARG A 86 -6.00 11.09 15.65
C ARG A 86 -4.95 11.80 14.83
N TYR A 87 -5.36 12.44 13.75
CA TYR A 87 -4.51 13.30 12.93
C TYR A 87 -4.49 14.73 13.47
N HIS A 88 -3.32 15.35 13.40
CA HIS A 88 -3.11 16.75 13.74
C HIS A 88 -3.56 17.66 12.58
N ASN A 89 -3.52 18.99 12.81
CA ASN A 89 -3.98 19.96 11.82
C ASN A 89 -3.17 19.97 10.51
N ASP A 90 -1.95 19.45 10.53
CA ASP A 90 -1.11 19.32 9.35
C ASP A 90 -1.48 18.12 8.45
N MET A 91 -2.39 17.25 8.93
CA MET A 91 -2.85 16.02 8.26
C MET A 91 -1.73 15.04 7.88
N ASN A 92 -0.50 15.28 8.34
CA ASN A 92 0.66 14.42 8.13
C ASN A 92 1.07 13.68 9.41
N SER A 93 0.96 14.35 10.55
CA SER A 93 1.28 13.80 11.87
C SER A 93 0.03 13.17 12.51
N ARG A 94 0.21 12.03 13.19
CA ARG A 94 -0.88 11.36 13.91
C ARG A 94 -0.42 10.76 15.22
N ASP A 95 -1.35 10.68 16.17
CA ASP A 95 -1.23 9.89 17.39
C ASP A 95 -2.00 8.57 17.22
N THR A 96 -1.38 7.45 17.56
CA THR A 96 -2.11 6.19 17.73
C THR A 96 -2.74 6.18 19.12
N LEU A 97 -4.06 6.08 19.18
CA LEU A 97 -4.82 6.07 20.42
C LEU A 97 -5.03 4.66 20.96
N VAL A 98 -5.35 3.71 20.07
CA VAL A 98 -5.63 2.31 20.40
C VAL A 98 -5.08 1.39 19.32
N THR A 99 -4.51 0.27 19.72
CA THR A 99 -4.19 -0.86 18.85
C THR A 99 -4.56 -2.15 19.56
N GLU A 100 -5.55 -2.86 19.04
CA GLU A 100 -5.96 -4.19 19.54
C GLU A 100 -5.65 -5.22 18.48
N LEU A 101 -4.61 -6.04 18.69
CA LEU A 101 -4.19 -7.06 17.72
C LEU A 101 -5.26 -8.13 17.52
N ASN A 102 -5.92 -8.58 18.60
CA ASN A 102 -7.00 -9.56 18.57
C ASN A 102 -6.58 -10.82 17.75
N VAL A 103 -7.38 -11.24 16.75
CA VAL A 103 -7.07 -12.42 15.92
C VAL A 103 -5.78 -12.28 15.11
N LEU A 104 -5.31 -11.07 14.87
CA LEU A 104 -4.08 -10.81 14.13
C LEU A 104 -2.82 -11.28 14.88
N GLU A 105 -2.86 -11.33 16.21
CA GLU A 105 -1.72 -11.72 17.07
C GLU A 105 -1.18 -13.12 16.73
N ASN A 106 -2.08 -14.03 16.36
CA ASN A 106 -1.74 -15.42 16.07
C ASN A 106 -1.94 -15.77 14.58
N PHE A 107 -2.03 -14.78 13.73
CA PHE A 107 -2.29 -14.98 12.30
C PHE A 107 -1.17 -15.76 11.61
N GLN A 108 -1.55 -16.85 10.97
CA GLN A 108 -0.68 -17.68 10.12
C GLN A 108 -1.21 -17.68 8.68
N PRO A 109 -0.66 -16.84 7.80
CA PRO A 109 -1.18 -16.69 6.45
C PRO A 109 -1.02 -17.98 5.63
N ILE A 110 -2.07 -18.31 4.87
CA ILE A 110 -2.03 -19.40 3.90
C ILE A 110 -2.32 -18.83 2.52
N VAL A 111 -1.28 -18.82 1.67
CA VAL A 111 -1.43 -18.41 0.27
C VAL A 111 -2.17 -19.49 -0.50
N PRO A 112 -3.29 -19.17 -1.19
CA PRO A 112 -4.03 -20.16 -1.97
C PRO A 112 -3.15 -20.79 -3.05
N ASN A 113 -3.29 -22.09 -3.27
CA ASN A 113 -2.47 -22.80 -4.28
C ASN A 113 -2.63 -22.21 -5.68
N THR A 114 -3.79 -21.64 -5.99
CA THR A 114 -4.11 -20.97 -7.25
C THR A 114 -3.36 -19.66 -7.45
N TYR A 115 -2.78 -19.09 -6.38
CA TYR A 115 -2.08 -17.80 -6.39
C TYR A 115 -0.58 -17.92 -6.05
N LYS A 116 -0.07 -19.12 -5.74
CA LYS A 116 1.37 -19.31 -5.44
C LYS A 116 2.29 -19.03 -6.64
N ASP A 117 1.72 -18.92 -7.84
CA ASP A 117 2.38 -18.55 -9.09
C ASP A 117 2.06 -17.12 -9.54
N ALA A 118 1.52 -16.28 -8.64
CA ALA A 118 1.15 -14.92 -8.95
C ALA A 118 2.34 -14.10 -9.50
N LYS A 119 2.05 -13.18 -10.39
CA LYS A 119 3.04 -12.28 -10.99
C LYS A 119 3.47 -11.15 -10.06
N VAL A 120 2.57 -10.74 -9.18
CA VAL A 120 2.84 -9.68 -8.19
C VAL A 120 2.34 -10.15 -6.83
N LEU A 121 3.17 -9.93 -5.81
CA LEU A 121 2.86 -10.10 -4.40
C LEU A 121 3.05 -8.76 -3.69
N VAL A 122 2.02 -8.29 -2.99
CA VAL A 122 2.13 -7.14 -2.08
C VAL A 122 2.11 -7.63 -0.64
N LEU A 123 3.19 -7.37 0.07
CA LEU A 123 3.31 -7.53 1.51
C LEU A 123 2.95 -6.20 2.16
N GLY A 124 1.68 -6.06 2.54
CA GLY A 124 1.20 -4.90 3.28
C GLY A 124 1.70 -4.91 4.73
N ASN A 125 1.35 -3.88 5.47
CA ASN A 125 1.81 -3.69 6.84
C ASN A 125 1.36 -4.83 7.77
N LEU A 126 2.27 -5.74 8.08
CA LEU A 126 2.16 -6.88 8.99
C LEU A 126 3.49 -7.12 9.70
N HIS A 127 3.46 -7.96 10.75
CA HIS A 127 4.70 -8.39 11.41
C HIS A 127 5.65 -9.04 10.39
N PRO A 128 6.95 -8.68 10.35
CA PRO A 128 7.89 -9.20 9.35
C PRO A 128 8.00 -10.73 9.30
N ILE A 129 7.84 -11.44 10.44
CA ILE A 129 7.79 -12.91 10.45
C ILE A 129 6.62 -13.44 9.61
N VAL A 130 5.45 -12.80 9.69
CA VAL A 130 4.28 -13.15 8.89
C VAL A 130 4.57 -12.92 7.41
N GLN A 131 5.18 -11.78 7.05
CA GLN A 131 5.59 -11.47 5.68
C GLN A 131 6.61 -12.50 5.15
N SER A 132 7.60 -12.88 5.96
CA SER A 132 8.59 -13.91 5.61
C SER A 132 7.93 -15.27 5.33
N SER A 133 6.96 -15.67 6.17
CA SER A 133 6.24 -16.96 5.98
C SER A 133 5.44 -17.00 4.69
N VAL A 134 4.98 -15.85 4.18
CA VAL A 134 4.31 -15.75 2.87
C VAL A 134 5.32 -15.94 1.75
N LEU A 135 6.49 -15.30 1.83
CA LEU A 135 7.56 -15.47 0.84
C LEU A 135 7.97 -16.92 0.68
N ASP A 136 8.01 -17.69 1.78
CA ASP A 136 8.36 -19.12 1.76
C ASP A 136 7.30 -20.01 1.06
N GLN A 137 6.08 -19.50 0.88
CA GLN A 137 4.98 -20.20 0.22
C GLN A 137 4.90 -19.95 -1.28
N MET A 138 5.54 -18.88 -1.79
CA MET A 138 5.52 -18.57 -3.22
C MET A 138 6.37 -19.57 -4.00
N LYS A 139 5.92 -19.92 -5.21
CA LYS A 139 6.55 -20.92 -6.06
C LYS A 139 7.27 -20.34 -7.28
N ASN A 140 7.06 -19.07 -7.54
CA ASN A 140 7.54 -18.45 -8.77
C ASN A 140 8.65 -17.44 -8.44
N ASP A 141 9.88 -17.79 -8.80
CA ASP A 141 11.05 -16.91 -8.63
C ASP A 141 10.96 -15.62 -9.47
N SER A 142 10.01 -15.54 -10.42
CA SER A 142 9.73 -14.33 -11.20
C SER A 142 8.56 -13.50 -10.67
N THR A 143 8.07 -13.78 -9.46
CA THR A 143 7.07 -12.95 -8.80
C THR A 143 7.71 -11.62 -8.39
N LEU A 144 7.13 -10.50 -8.84
CA LEU A 144 7.52 -9.18 -8.34
C LEU A 144 6.98 -8.99 -6.92
N VAL A 145 7.88 -8.87 -5.96
CA VAL A 145 7.52 -8.70 -4.55
C VAL A 145 7.63 -7.24 -4.14
N ILE A 146 6.52 -6.67 -3.68
CA ILE A 146 6.40 -5.29 -3.22
C ILE A 146 6.17 -5.32 -1.71
N LEU A 147 7.04 -4.69 -0.95
CA LEU A 147 6.93 -4.54 0.51
C LEU A 147 6.45 -3.13 0.85
N ASP A 148 5.42 -3.05 1.68
CA ASP A 148 5.12 -1.87 2.49
C ASP A 148 5.38 -2.17 3.97
N THR A 149 5.84 -1.17 4.73
CA THR A 149 6.24 -1.33 6.13
C THR A 149 5.89 -0.07 6.91
N MET A 150 6.21 -0.06 8.20
CA MET A 150 6.05 1.12 9.05
C MET A 150 7.14 1.19 10.11
N ASN A 151 7.31 2.38 10.69
CA ASN A 151 8.28 2.67 11.75
C ASN A 151 8.18 1.73 12.95
N PHE A 152 6.98 1.27 13.32
CA PHE A 152 6.78 0.34 14.44
C PHE A 152 7.64 -0.93 14.30
N TRP A 153 7.76 -1.49 13.10
CA TRP A 153 8.60 -2.68 12.87
C TRP A 153 10.08 -2.37 12.90
N MET A 154 10.46 -1.14 12.55
CA MET A 154 11.86 -0.68 12.70
C MET A 154 12.27 -0.57 14.16
N ASP A 155 11.32 -0.22 15.04
CA ASP A 155 11.58 -0.10 16.49
C ASP A 155 11.53 -1.45 17.21
N HIS A 156 10.68 -2.40 16.78
CA HIS A 156 10.36 -3.60 17.55
C HIS A 156 10.79 -4.93 16.91
N ALA A 157 11.03 -4.95 15.59
CA ALA A 157 11.33 -6.17 14.81
C ALA A 157 12.31 -5.91 13.66
N LEU A 158 13.30 -5.03 13.87
CA LEU A 158 14.24 -4.58 12.82
C LEU A 158 15.00 -5.74 12.17
N SER A 159 15.45 -6.71 12.93
CA SER A 159 16.18 -7.87 12.38
C SER A 159 15.33 -8.64 11.38
N ASP A 160 14.10 -8.96 11.77
CA ASP A 160 13.17 -9.71 10.92
C ASP A 160 12.76 -8.88 9.69
N LEU A 161 12.58 -7.56 9.87
CA LEU A 161 12.29 -6.65 8.77
C LEU A 161 13.44 -6.61 7.74
N LEU A 162 14.70 -6.53 8.21
CA LEU A 162 15.85 -6.56 7.31
C LEU A 162 15.97 -7.88 6.55
N ASP A 163 15.56 -9.00 7.15
CA ASP A 163 15.53 -10.29 6.46
C ASP A 163 14.44 -10.36 5.38
N VAL A 164 13.29 -9.70 5.60
CA VAL A 164 12.27 -9.54 4.55
C VAL A 164 12.76 -8.61 3.45
N ILE A 165 13.36 -7.46 3.79
CA ILE A 165 13.87 -6.48 2.81
C ILE A 165 14.87 -7.10 1.83
N LYS A 166 15.71 -8.04 2.27
CA LYS A 166 16.65 -8.77 1.40
C LYS A 166 15.97 -9.62 0.32
N ARG A 167 14.69 -9.92 0.49
CA ARG A 167 13.92 -10.89 -0.34
C ARG A 167 12.88 -10.21 -1.23
N VAL A 168 12.83 -8.89 -1.27
CA VAL A 168 11.82 -8.14 -2.03
C VAL A 168 12.47 -7.34 -3.16
N ASP A 169 11.72 -7.14 -4.25
CA ASP A 169 12.18 -6.38 -5.41
C ASP A 169 11.92 -4.89 -5.27
N VAL A 170 10.82 -4.54 -4.61
CA VAL A 170 10.37 -3.16 -4.43
C VAL A 170 10.06 -2.92 -2.96
N ILE A 171 10.54 -1.82 -2.40
CA ILE A 171 10.06 -1.28 -1.14
C ILE A 171 9.30 0.02 -1.38
N THR A 172 8.10 0.14 -0.81
CA THR A 172 7.34 1.39 -0.72
C THR A 172 7.37 1.88 0.73
N ILE A 173 7.95 3.03 0.97
CA ILE A 173 8.25 3.55 2.30
C ILE A 173 7.98 5.05 2.31
N ASN A 174 7.60 5.64 3.44
CA ASN A 174 7.53 7.10 3.52
C ASN A 174 8.92 7.71 3.82
N ASP A 175 9.03 9.02 3.75
CA ASP A 175 10.30 9.72 3.88
C ASP A 175 10.86 9.69 5.33
N GLU A 176 10.00 9.67 6.35
CA GLU A 176 10.42 9.51 7.75
C GLU A 176 10.95 8.09 8.01
N GLU A 177 10.22 7.09 7.54
CA GLU A 177 10.61 5.68 7.62
C GLU A 177 11.91 5.42 6.87
N ALA A 178 12.11 6.01 5.68
CA ALA A 178 13.34 5.89 4.91
C ALA A 178 14.54 6.47 5.69
N ARG A 179 14.37 7.63 6.35
CA ARG A 179 15.40 8.22 7.20
C ARG A 179 15.66 7.37 8.44
N GLN A 180 14.63 6.86 9.10
CA GLN A 180 14.74 6.02 10.28
C GLN A 180 15.48 4.71 9.96
N LEU A 181 15.06 4.00 8.89
CA LEU A 181 15.68 2.72 8.49
C LEU A 181 17.16 2.85 8.16
N THR A 182 17.54 3.99 7.59
CA THR A 182 18.90 4.17 7.06
C THR A 182 19.80 5.04 7.94
N GLY A 183 19.23 5.90 8.76
CA GLY A 183 19.97 6.95 9.48
C GLY A 183 20.43 8.11 8.60
N GLU A 184 19.96 8.17 7.33
CA GLU A 184 20.35 9.19 6.36
C GLU A 184 19.32 10.32 6.31
N HIS A 185 19.75 11.58 6.32
CA HIS A 185 18.84 12.72 6.16
C HIS A 185 18.42 12.96 4.70
N SER A 186 19.32 12.73 3.76
CA SER A 186 19.04 12.84 2.33
C SER A 186 18.30 11.61 1.81
N LEU A 187 17.14 11.81 1.18
CA LEU A 187 16.36 10.70 0.60
C LEU A 187 17.12 9.99 -0.53
N VAL A 188 18.02 10.68 -1.24
CA VAL A 188 18.90 10.07 -2.24
C VAL A 188 19.93 9.15 -1.58
N ALA A 189 20.51 9.57 -0.46
CA ALA A 189 21.44 8.73 0.30
C ALA A 189 20.68 7.54 0.95
N ALA A 190 19.49 7.79 1.51
CA ALA A 190 18.64 6.76 2.06
C ALA A 190 18.30 5.67 1.01
N ALA A 191 17.85 6.07 -0.19
CA ALA A 191 17.55 5.12 -1.27
C ALA A 191 18.78 4.29 -1.67
N LYS A 192 19.96 4.91 -1.80
CA LYS A 192 21.22 4.19 -2.09
C LYS A 192 21.54 3.15 -1.01
N LYS A 193 21.31 3.49 0.26
CA LYS A 193 21.54 2.56 1.37
C LYS A 193 20.52 1.43 1.36
N ILE A 194 19.24 1.71 1.08
CA ILE A 194 18.20 0.68 0.96
C ILE A 194 18.53 -0.29 -0.18
N HIS A 195 19.02 0.17 -1.32
CA HIS A 195 19.48 -0.72 -2.41
C HIS A 195 20.56 -1.71 -1.95
N THR A 196 21.44 -1.33 -1.02
CA THR A 196 22.44 -2.26 -0.45
C THR A 196 21.83 -3.32 0.45
N MET A 197 20.56 -3.16 0.87
CA MET A 197 19.82 -4.12 1.69
C MET A 197 19.07 -5.17 0.86
N GLY A 198 18.86 -4.93 -0.45
CA GLY A 198 18.22 -5.92 -1.35
C GLY A 198 17.40 -5.34 -2.50
N PRO A 199 16.44 -4.44 -2.25
CA PRO A 199 15.48 -4.01 -3.27
C PRO A 199 16.11 -3.39 -4.51
N GLU A 200 15.66 -3.81 -5.70
CA GLU A 200 16.01 -3.20 -6.99
C GLU A 200 15.36 -1.81 -7.16
N TYR A 201 14.15 -1.65 -6.62
CA TYR A 201 13.39 -0.40 -6.71
C TYR A 201 13.03 0.11 -5.31
N VAL A 202 13.22 1.41 -5.10
CA VAL A 202 12.85 2.10 -3.87
C VAL A 202 11.88 3.22 -4.21
N VAL A 203 10.67 3.16 -3.66
CA VAL A 203 9.66 4.21 -3.76
C VAL A 203 9.56 4.92 -2.41
N ILE A 204 9.89 6.21 -2.37
CA ILE A 204 9.78 7.03 -1.16
C ILE A 204 8.60 7.98 -1.30
N LYS A 205 7.53 7.70 -0.54
CA LYS A 205 6.30 8.51 -0.46
C LYS A 205 6.56 9.75 0.41
N LYS A 206 6.07 10.92 0.00
CA LYS A 206 6.28 12.20 0.71
C LYS A 206 4.98 12.96 0.94
N GLY A 207 3.87 12.25 1.17
CA GLY A 207 2.55 12.83 1.37
C GLY A 207 2.16 13.76 0.22
N GLU A 208 1.75 14.98 0.54
CA GLU A 208 1.35 16.00 -0.44
C GLU A 208 2.46 16.43 -1.41
N HIS A 209 3.72 16.15 -1.08
CA HIS A 209 4.88 16.43 -1.94
C HIS A 209 5.18 15.31 -2.95
N GLY A 210 4.31 14.31 -3.08
CA GLY A 210 4.40 13.26 -4.08
C GLY A 210 5.33 12.11 -3.69
N ALA A 211 6.06 11.54 -4.67
CA ALA A 211 6.91 10.39 -4.45
C ALA A 211 8.19 10.44 -5.28
N LEU A 212 9.23 9.79 -4.78
CA LEU A 212 10.47 9.52 -5.50
C LEU A 212 10.57 8.03 -5.79
N LEU A 213 10.95 7.69 -7.01
CA LEU A 213 11.29 6.33 -7.43
C LEU A 213 12.77 6.27 -7.77
N PHE A 214 13.46 5.30 -7.23
CA PHE A 214 14.86 5.03 -7.51
C PHE A 214 15.04 3.61 -8.02
N ASN A 215 15.99 3.43 -8.93
CA ASN A 215 16.75 2.20 -9.08
C ASN A 215 18.24 2.53 -8.94
N HIS A 216 19.14 1.57 -9.18
CA HIS A 216 20.57 1.80 -9.00
C HIS A 216 21.15 2.99 -9.82
N SER A 217 20.54 3.35 -10.95
CA SER A 217 21.08 4.32 -11.90
C SER A 217 20.22 5.56 -12.12
N ASN A 218 18.93 5.48 -11.79
CA ASN A 218 17.95 6.49 -12.17
C ASN A 218 17.13 6.95 -10.96
N VAL A 219 16.65 8.18 -11.06
CA VAL A 219 15.66 8.75 -10.16
C VAL A 219 14.52 9.36 -10.97
N PHE A 220 13.29 9.16 -10.49
CA PHE A 220 12.10 9.83 -11.01
C PHE A 220 11.37 10.50 -9.86
N SER A 221 10.93 11.73 -10.07
CA SER A 221 10.12 12.49 -9.11
C SER A 221 8.71 12.68 -9.65
N ALA A 222 7.73 12.11 -8.98
CA ALA A 222 6.31 12.36 -9.22
C ALA A 222 5.83 13.44 -8.24
N PRO A 223 5.07 14.46 -8.69
CA PRO A 223 4.44 15.40 -7.78
C PRO A 223 3.29 14.74 -7.02
N GLY A 224 2.89 15.33 -5.88
CA GLY A 224 1.55 15.12 -5.35
C GLY A 224 0.52 15.87 -6.18
N LEU A 225 -0.72 15.38 -6.25
CA LEU A 225 -1.80 16.18 -6.81
C LEU A 225 -2.22 17.24 -5.79
N PRO A 226 -2.20 18.53 -6.11
CA PRO A 226 -2.69 19.56 -5.21
C PRO A 226 -4.19 19.41 -5.00
N LEU A 227 -4.60 19.13 -3.76
CA LEU A 227 -6.00 19.03 -3.36
C LEU A 227 -6.35 20.17 -2.43
N GLU A 228 -7.54 20.75 -2.60
CA GLU A 228 -8.03 21.82 -1.74
C GLU A 228 -8.32 21.33 -0.32
N SER A 229 -8.78 20.07 -0.20
CA SER A 229 -9.14 19.47 1.09
C SER A 229 -8.69 18.02 1.16
N VAL A 230 -8.10 17.66 2.29
CA VAL A 230 -7.73 16.29 2.67
C VAL A 230 -8.53 15.94 3.93
N PHE A 231 -9.48 15.01 3.82
CA PHE A 231 -10.38 14.67 4.93
C PHE A 231 -9.79 13.58 5.83
N ASP A 232 -9.15 12.57 5.23
CA ASP A 232 -8.58 11.44 5.95
C ASP A 232 -7.37 10.87 5.19
N PRO A 233 -6.14 11.01 5.70
CA PRO A 233 -4.96 10.43 5.07
C PRO A 233 -4.73 8.96 5.39
N THR A 234 -5.59 8.32 6.23
CA THR A 234 -5.47 6.90 6.58
C THR A 234 -5.58 6.03 5.33
N GLY A 235 -4.66 5.09 5.21
CA GLY A 235 -4.64 4.17 4.07
C GLY A 235 -4.18 4.77 2.74
N ALA A 236 -3.77 6.05 2.70
CA ALA A 236 -3.26 6.66 1.46
C ALA A 236 -2.00 5.93 0.95
N GLY A 237 -1.10 5.53 1.86
CA GLY A 237 0.09 4.73 1.54
C GLY A 237 -0.26 3.36 0.97
N ASP A 238 -1.20 2.66 1.61
CA ASP A 238 -1.71 1.36 1.16
C ASP A 238 -2.44 1.48 -0.18
N THR A 239 -3.25 2.53 -0.34
CA THR A 239 -3.94 2.83 -1.61
C THR A 239 -2.94 3.11 -2.74
N PHE A 240 -1.86 3.84 -2.43
CA PHE A 240 -0.75 4.01 -3.37
C PHE A 240 -0.15 2.65 -3.78
N ALA A 241 0.18 1.79 -2.80
CA ALA A 241 0.73 0.47 -3.06
C ALA A 241 -0.21 -0.39 -3.93
N GLY A 242 -1.52 -0.31 -3.69
CA GLY A 242 -2.54 -1.00 -4.49
C GLY A 242 -2.59 -0.52 -5.94
N GLY A 243 -2.59 0.80 -6.17
CA GLY A 243 -2.56 1.38 -7.52
C GLY A 243 -1.27 1.09 -8.29
N PHE A 244 -0.13 1.16 -7.58
CA PHE A 244 1.18 0.80 -8.10
C PHE A 244 1.24 -0.67 -8.50
N ALA A 245 0.86 -1.58 -7.60
CA ALA A 245 0.90 -3.01 -7.82
C ALA A 245 -0.13 -3.48 -8.89
N GLY A 246 -1.36 -2.93 -8.84
CA GLY A 246 -2.40 -3.25 -9.81
C GLY A 246 -1.99 -2.91 -11.24
N PHE A 247 -1.40 -1.73 -11.44
CA PHE A 247 -0.87 -1.34 -12.76
C PHE A 247 0.28 -2.25 -13.22
N LEU A 248 1.21 -2.61 -12.33
CA LEU A 248 2.31 -3.51 -12.67
C LEU A 248 1.82 -4.92 -12.99
N ALA A 249 0.85 -5.43 -12.22
CA ALA A 249 0.23 -6.72 -12.48
C ALA A 249 -0.51 -6.74 -13.83
N GLN A 250 -1.23 -5.66 -14.17
CA GLN A 250 -1.93 -5.54 -15.45
C GLN A 250 -0.98 -5.50 -16.65
N THR A 251 0.18 -4.82 -16.50
CA THR A 251 1.12 -4.61 -17.61
C THR A 251 2.18 -5.70 -17.74
N GLU A 252 2.42 -6.45 -16.69
CA GLU A 252 3.50 -7.46 -16.57
C GLU A 252 4.88 -6.94 -17.03
N ASN A 253 5.14 -5.65 -16.80
CA ASN A 253 6.35 -4.96 -17.27
C ASN A 253 7.00 -4.22 -16.10
N ILE A 254 8.24 -4.63 -15.75
CA ILE A 254 9.01 -4.11 -14.63
C ILE A 254 10.14 -3.14 -15.05
N THR A 255 10.13 -2.63 -16.28
CA THR A 255 11.10 -1.62 -16.71
C THR A 255 10.94 -0.33 -15.90
N PHE A 256 12.03 0.43 -15.72
CA PHE A 256 12.00 1.70 -15.00
C PHE A 256 10.95 2.68 -15.56
N GLU A 257 10.81 2.73 -16.90
CA GLU A 257 9.80 3.56 -17.56
C GLU A 257 8.36 3.14 -17.20
N ASN A 258 8.11 1.84 -17.01
CA ASN A 258 6.81 1.37 -16.56
C ASN A 258 6.61 1.58 -15.06
N MET A 259 7.66 1.46 -14.25
CA MET A 259 7.66 1.79 -12.83
C MET A 259 7.29 3.27 -12.58
N LYS A 260 7.78 4.21 -13.43
CA LYS A 260 7.37 5.63 -13.38
C LYS A 260 5.86 5.79 -13.55
N LYS A 261 5.27 5.07 -14.51
CA LYS A 261 3.82 5.09 -14.72
C LYS A 261 3.09 4.50 -13.50
N ALA A 262 3.59 3.38 -12.94
CA ALA A 262 3.03 2.76 -11.75
C ALA A 262 3.02 3.74 -10.57
N VAL A 263 4.06 4.54 -10.36
CA VAL A 263 4.11 5.61 -9.34
C VAL A 263 3.01 6.65 -9.57
N ILE A 264 2.77 7.07 -10.82
CA ILE A 264 1.69 8.01 -11.13
C ILE A 264 0.31 7.38 -10.87
N TYR A 265 0.11 6.10 -11.21
CA TYR A 265 -1.14 5.39 -10.88
C TYR A 265 -1.33 5.26 -9.37
N GLY A 266 -0.28 4.90 -8.62
CA GLY A 266 -0.30 4.87 -7.15
C GLY A 266 -0.67 6.24 -6.55
N SER A 267 -0.01 7.32 -7.01
CA SER A 267 -0.32 8.69 -6.57
C SER A 267 -1.75 9.11 -6.94
N THR A 268 -2.24 8.70 -8.12
CA THR A 268 -3.61 8.95 -8.55
C THR A 268 -4.61 8.29 -7.61
N MET A 269 -4.41 7.02 -7.29
CA MET A 269 -5.31 6.28 -6.40
C MET A 269 -5.27 6.85 -4.97
N ALA A 270 -4.08 7.13 -4.43
CA ALA A 270 -3.91 7.75 -3.12
C ALA A 270 -4.62 9.11 -3.02
N SER A 271 -4.60 9.92 -4.10
CA SER A 271 -5.28 11.22 -4.12
C SER A 271 -6.80 11.13 -4.03
N PHE A 272 -7.39 10.01 -4.41
CA PHE A 272 -8.82 9.75 -4.17
C PHE A 272 -9.08 9.29 -2.74
N CYS A 273 -8.23 8.42 -2.19
CA CYS A 273 -8.40 7.91 -0.84
C CYS A 273 -8.63 9.03 0.17
N VAL A 274 -7.84 10.08 0.11
CA VAL A 274 -7.85 11.18 1.08
C VAL A 274 -9.07 12.12 1.01
N GLU A 275 -9.96 11.94 0.01
CA GLU A 275 -11.15 12.78 -0.18
C GLU A 275 -12.32 12.43 0.76
N LYS A 276 -12.29 11.24 1.40
CA LYS A 276 -13.32 10.77 2.35
C LYS A 276 -12.69 9.92 3.45
N PHE A 277 -13.45 9.68 4.51
CA PHE A 277 -13.05 8.76 5.57
C PHE A 277 -13.00 7.30 5.07
N GLY A 278 -11.98 6.58 5.51
CA GLY A 278 -11.83 5.16 5.25
C GLY A 278 -11.80 4.81 3.77
N THR A 279 -12.50 3.73 3.42
CA THR A 279 -12.56 3.20 2.03
C THR A 279 -13.68 3.79 1.16
N ASP A 280 -14.54 4.65 1.71
CA ASP A 280 -15.77 5.15 1.06
C ASP A 280 -15.55 5.72 -0.34
N ARG A 281 -14.43 6.44 -0.54
CA ARG A 281 -14.14 7.03 -1.84
C ARG A 281 -13.70 5.99 -2.86
N LEU A 282 -12.90 5.03 -2.44
CA LEU A 282 -12.42 3.94 -3.29
C LEU A 282 -13.57 3.01 -3.71
N GLU A 283 -14.54 2.82 -2.82
CA GLU A 283 -15.73 2.01 -3.10
C GLU A 283 -16.63 2.61 -4.18
N SER A 284 -16.70 3.92 -4.27
CA SER A 284 -17.56 4.64 -5.24
C SER A 284 -16.84 5.07 -6.53
N LEU A 285 -15.52 4.84 -6.61
CA LEU A 285 -14.68 5.35 -7.69
C LEU A 285 -15.01 4.75 -9.05
N GLN A 286 -15.09 5.60 -10.08
CA GLN A 286 -15.39 5.21 -11.45
C GLN A 286 -14.18 5.34 -12.38
N PRO A 287 -14.05 4.50 -13.42
CA PRO A 287 -12.90 4.51 -14.33
C PRO A 287 -12.68 5.84 -15.08
N ASN A 288 -13.74 6.60 -15.35
CA ASN A 288 -13.64 7.90 -16.00
C ASN A 288 -13.00 8.95 -15.08
N GLU A 289 -13.21 8.88 -13.76
CA GLU A 289 -12.61 9.77 -12.79
C GLU A 289 -11.10 9.53 -12.71
N ILE A 290 -10.67 8.24 -12.70
CA ILE A 290 -9.26 7.86 -12.72
C ILE A 290 -8.58 8.43 -13.97
N ARG A 291 -9.18 8.27 -15.14
CA ARG A 291 -8.65 8.82 -16.40
C ARG A 291 -8.54 10.34 -16.37
N SER A 292 -9.54 11.03 -15.83
CA SER A 292 -9.52 12.48 -15.69
C SER A 292 -8.38 12.93 -14.77
N ARG A 293 -8.17 12.22 -13.66
CA ARG A 293 -7.11 12.55 -12.70
C ARG A 293 -5.71 12.26 -13.24
N LEU A 294 -5.53 11.16 -13.98
CA LEU A 294 -4.27 10.89 -14.70
C LEU A 294 -3.95 12.00 -15.72
N LYS A 295 -4.98 12.54 -16.39
CA LYS A 295 -4.80 13.68 -17.29
C LYS A 295 -4.34 14.92 -16.52
N ALA A 296 -4.92 15.20 -15.35
CA ALA A 296 -4.51 16.30 -14.49
C ALA A 296 -3.03 16.13 -14.02
N PHE A 297 -2.59 14.93 -13.65
CA PHE A 297 -1.18 14.66 -13.34
C PHE A 297 -0.26 14.96 -14.52
N LYS A 298 -0.65 14.57 -15.74
CA LYS A 298 0.13 14.87 -16.93
C LYS A 298 0.23 16.37 -17.18
N GLU A 299 -0.88 17.09 -17.09
CA GLU A 299 -0.94 18.55 -17.29
C GLU A 299 -0.14 19.28 -16.20
N LEU A 300 -0.14 18.80 -14.95
CA LEU A 300 0.60 19.38 -13.85
C LEU A 300 2.13 19.34 -14.06
N THR A 301 2.63 18.35 -14.78
CA THR A 301 4.07 18.13 -14.95
C THR A 301 4.59 18.46 -16.34
N GLN A 302 3.71 18.76 -17.27
CA GLN A 302 4.10 19.05 -18.66
C GLN A 302 4.55 20.51 -18.79
N PHE A 303 5.75 20.70 -19.30
CA PHE A 303 6.27 22.01 -19.71
C PHE A 303 7.20 21.82 -20.90
N GLU A 304 7.29 22.85 -21.71
CA GLU A 304 8.24 22.90 -22.83
C GLU A 304 9.38 23.87 -22.49
N ILE A 305 10.59 23.50 -22.85
CA ILE A 305 11.78 24.34 -22.71
C ILE A 305 12.65 24.19 -23.95
N GLU A 306 12.98 25.32 -24.57
CA GLU A 306 13.96 25.35 -25.63
C GLU A 306 15.36 25.42 -25.01
N LEU A 307 16.16 24.37 -25.26
CA LEU A 307 17.56 24.37 -24.88
C LEU A 307 18.33 25.08 -26.02
N THR A 308 18.65 26.37 -25.82
CA THR A 308 19.58 27.07 -26.71
C THR A 308 20.97 26.50 -26.50
N SER A 309 21.61 26.01 -27.60
CA SER A 309 22.96 25.48 -27.64
C SER A 309 24.00 26.57 -27.42
#